data_6cda5a2bd8b641bb8783a80a324831ce
#
_entry.id   6cda5a2bd8b641bb8783a80a324831ce
#
_cell.length_a   1.000
_cell.length_b   1.000
_cell.length_c   1.000
_cell.angle_alpha   90.00
_cell.angle_beta   90.00
_cell.angle_gamma   90.00
#
_symmetry.space_group_name_H-M   'P 1'
#
loop_
_entity.id
_entity.type
_entity.pdbx_description
1 polymer ?
#
loop_
_entity_poly.entity_id
_entity_poly.type
_entity_poly.pdbx_seq_one_letter_code
_entity_poly.pdbx_strand_id
1 'polypeptide(L)'
;ERDHTSHRNHDAVFSLIAPYENTVTACGHTHFFQPYMETEYGTSEYIMGAACGYFWRSHCAGDGVPNGYSVMTVSGTEITDAYFKGTGHSRDYQLRLYRGDDIFGSERASYTYGMGSDVILANVFFAGMGGKWKIEVFENGELSGEMEKMDPSIGDLWIRGYHTGVKSFPKKSASAPCHHLFSYKLKNPDAKVVVRATDPFGNTYTQDRITRAGDYGDATGEFLQFPAD
;
A
#
# COMPACT_ATOMS: atom_id res chain seq x y z
N GLU A 1 17.13 3.36 1.59
CA GLU A 1 18.35 2.62 1.98
C GLU A 1 17.93 1.40 2.78
N ARG A 2 18.23 0.17 2.30
CA ARG A 2 18.01 -1.03 3.08
C ARG A 2 18.99 -1.05 4.25
N ASP A 3 18.50 -1.39 5.43
CA ASP A 3 19.41 -1.85 6.48
C ASP A 3 19.86 -3.29 6.13
N HIS A 4 20.91 -3.39 5.31
CA HIS A 4 21.51 -4.67 4.89
C HIS A 4 22.15 -5.44 6.04
N THR A 5 22.19 -4.88 7.24
CA THR A 5 22.87 -5.48 8.40
C THR A 5 22.05 -6.57 9.09
N SER A 6 20.74 -6.69 8.79
CA SER A 6 19.84 -7.59 9.53
C SER A 6 19.93 -9.07 9.12
N HIS A 7 20.48 -9.41 7.95
CA HIS A 7 20.55 -10.78 7.44
C HIS A 7 21.99 -11.18 7.12
N ARG A 8 22.57 -11.99 7.98
CA ARG A 8 24.00 -12.42 7.92
C ARG A 8 24.45 -13.01 6.59
N ASN A 9 23.55 -13.47 5.73
CA ASN A 9 23.88 -14.13 4.47
C ASN A 9 23.16 -13.49 3.27
N HIS A 10 22.65 -12.27 3.39
CA HIS A 10 21.91 -11.62 2.32
C HIS A 10 22.72 -11.57 1.02
N ASP A 11 23.90 -10.95 1.05
CA ASP A 11 24.75 -10.79 -0.13
C ASP A 11 25.18 -12.14 -0.72
N ALA A 12 25.46 -13.13 0.12
CA ALA A 12 25.84 -14.47 -0.33
C ALA A 12 24.67 -15.16 -1.07
N VAL A 13 23.44 -15.05 -0.56
CA VAL A 13 22.25 -15.63 -1.21
C VAL A 13 22.00 -14.91 -2.54
N PHE A 14 21.97 -13.58 -2.55
CA PHE A 14 21.71 -12.83 -3.78
C PHE A 14 22.81 -13.02 -4.83
N SER A 15 24.07 -13.12 -4.43
CA SER A 15 25.17 -13.43 -5.35
C SER A 15 25.04 -14.83 -6.00
N LEU A 16 24.47 -15.80 -5.29
CA LEU A 16 24.21 -17.14 -5.83
C LEU A 16 23.09 -17.17 -6.86
N ILE A 17 22.07 -16.35 -6.69
CA ILE A 17 20.87 -16.34 -7.57
C ILE A 17 20.95 -15.31 -8.69
N ALA A 18 21.75 -14.25 -8.54
CA ALA A 18 21.90 -13.19 -9.53
C ALA A 18 22.32 -13.66 -10.96
N PRO A 19 23.12 -14.74 -11.13
CA PRO A 19 23.45 -15.24 -12.47
C PRO A 19 22.27 -15.84 -13.25
N TYR A 20 21.14 -16.13 -12.58
CA TYR A 20 19.98 -16.73 -13.23
C TYR A 20 19.02 -15.64 -13.68
N GLU A 21 18.61 -15.70 -14.94
CA GLU A 21 17.59 -14.80 -15.51
C GLU A 21 16.23 -15.02 -14.85
N ASN A 22 15.42 -13.96 -14.79
CA ASN A 22 14.07 -13.96 -14.23
C ASN A 22 13.97 -14.44 -12.77
N THR A 23 15.01 -14.20 -11.98
CA THR A 23 15.01 -14.58 -10.57
C THR A 23 14.10 -13.67 -9.75
N VAL A 24 13.23 -14.29 -8.97
CA VAL A 24 12.32 -13.61 -8.05
C VAL A 24 12.45 -14.21 -6.66
N THR A 25 12.54 -13.35 -5.66
CA THR A 25 12.44 -13.76 -4.26
C THR A 25 11.13 -13.28 -3.66
N ALA A 26 10.49 -14.11 -2.85
CA ALA A 26 9.30 -13.75 -2.09
C ALA A 26 9.56 -14.03 -0.61
N CYS A 27 9.37 -13.03 0.22
CA CYS A 27 9.60 -13.12 1.65
C CYS A 27 8.52 -12.36 2.45
N GLY A 28 8.53 -12.50 3.75
CA GLY A 28 7.60 -11.83 4.67
C GLY A 28 8.37 -11.22 5.84
N HIS A 29 7.91 -11.46 7.07
CA HIS A 29 8.48 -11.05 8.36
C HIS A 29 8.19 -9.59 8.76
N THR A 30 8.30 -8.63 7.84
CA THR A 30 8.13 -7.20 8.17
C THR A 30 6.70 -6.82 8.50
N HIS A 31 5.70 -7.62 8.09
CA HIS A 31 4.26 -7.40 8.24
C HIS A 31 3.72 -6.15 7.51
N PHE A 32 4.45 -5.65 6.52
CA PHE A 32 4.01 -4.60 5.60
C PHE A 32 4.48 -4.92 4.18
N PHE A 33 3.85 -4.29 3.18
CA PHE A 33 4.14 -4.56 1.78
C PHE A 33 5.29 -3.69 1.28
N GLN A 34 6.29 -4.33 0.71
CA GLN A 34 7.45 -3.63 0.16
C GLN A 34 8.00 -4.39 -1.06
N PRO A 35 7.24 -4.41 -2.18
CA PRO A 35 7.74 -5.04 -3.39
C PRO A 35 8.85 -4.19 -4.02
N TYR A 36 9.98 -4.83 -4.33
CA TYR A 36 11.10 -4.27 -5.09
C TYR A 36 11.13 -4.94 -6.45
N MET A 37 10.89 -4.19 -7.52
CA MET A 37 10.89 -4.73 -8.88
C MET A 37 12.28 -4.98 -9.43
N GLU A 38 13.27 -4.23 -8.93
CA GLU A 38 14.68 -4.41 -9.27
C GLU A 38 15.52 -4.21 -8.00
N THR A 39 16.32 -5.19 -7.66
CA THR A 39 17.32 -5.09 -6.61
C THR A 39 18.66 -4.67 -7.21
N GLU A 40 19.62 -4.32 -6.37
CA GLU A 40 21.00 -4.07 -6.80
C GLU A 40 21.68 -5.27 -7.47
N TYR A 41 21.12 -6.47 -7.30
CA TYR A 41 21.56 -7.73 -7.93
C TYR A 41 20.84 -8.04 -9.24
N GLY A 42 19.98 -7.14 -9.74
CA GLY A 42 19.18 -7.36 -10.94
C GLY A 42 18.03 -8.36 -10.77
N THR A 43 17.68 -8.71 -9.53
CA THR A 43 16.56 -9.60 -9.21
C THR A 43 15.36 -8.81 -8.70
N SER A 44 14.15 -9.37 -8.79
CA SER A 44 12.98 -8.81 -8.15
C SER A 44 12.76 -9.43 -6.77
N GLU A 45 12.38 -8.62 -5.79
CA GLU A 45 12.05 -9.08 -4.45
C GLU A 45 10.67 -8.57 -4.03
N TYR A 46 9.83 -9.49 -3.57
CA TYR A 46 8.50 -9.19 -3.05
C TYR A 46 8.47 -9.43 -1.55
N ILE A 47 8.49 -8.36 -0.76
CA ILE A 47 8.25 -8.45 0.68
C ILE A 47 6.74 -8.32 0.90
N MET A 48 6.13 -9.42 1.35
CA MET A 48 4.68 -9.56 1.49
C MET A 48 4.24 -9.15 2.88
N GLY A 49 3.11 -8.44 2.96
CA GLY A 49 2.44 -8.15 4.21
C GLY A 49 1.86 -9.41 4.86
N ALA A 50 1.52 -9.30 6.13
CA ALA A 50 0.96 -10.41 6.89
C ALA A 50 -0.55 -10.58 6.61
N ALA A 51 -0.95 -11.81 6.28
CA ALA A 51 -2.37 -12.15 6.10
C ALA A 51 -3.22 -11.95 7.38
N CYS A 52 -2.58 -11.91 8.55
CA CYS A 52 -3.23 -11.65 9.83
C CYS A 52 -3.48 -10.16 10.12
N GLY A 53 -3.12 -9.26 9.19
CA GLY A 53 -3.13 -7.84 9.45
C GLY A 53 -2.13 -7.44 10.55
N TYR A 54 -2.46 -6.43 11.33
CA TYR A 54 -1.60 -5.96 12.41
C TYR A 54 -1.67 -6.89 13.63
N PHE A 55 -0.76 -7.87 13.67
CA PHE A 55 -0.57 -8.80 14.80
C PHE A 55 -1.88 -9.42 15.33
N TRP A 56 -2.80 -9.85 14.44
CA TRP A 56 -4.12 -10.45 14.77
C TRP A 56 -5.08 -9.50 15.51
N ARG A 57 -4.79 -8.20 15.53
CA ARG A 57 -5.54 -7.20 16.30
C ARG A 57 -6.23 -6.15 15.44
N SER A 58 -5.96 -6.16 14.13
CA SER A 58 -6.56 -5.31 13.12
C SER A 58 -6.64 -6.07 11.81
N HIS A 59 -7.57 -5.70 10.94
CA HIS A 59 -7.70 -6.27 9.59
C HIS A 59 -6.88 -5.51 8.53
N CYS A 60 -6.01 -4.61 8.96
CA CYS A 60 -5.03 -3.95 8.12
C CYS A 60 -3.62 -4.11 8.71
N ALA A 61 -2.62 -4.13 7.84
CA ALA A 61 -1.22 -4.02 8.19
C ALA A 61 -0.86 -2.59 8.64
N GLY A 62 0.35 -2.41 9.20
CA GLY A 62 0.79 -1.10 9.70
C GLY A 62 1.02 -0.04 8.62
N ASP A 63 1.11 -0.42 7.37
CA ASP A 63 1.20 0.44 6.18
C ASP A 63 -0.18 0.78 5.57
N GLY A 64 -1.27 0.36 6.22
CA GLY A 64 -2.64 0.63 5.79
C GLY A 64 -3.21 -0.37 4.78
N VAL A 65 -2.43 -1.34 4.31
CA VAL A 65 -2.94 -2.37 3.40
C VAL A 65 -3.90 -3.30 4.16
N PRO A 66 -5.08 -3.65 3.61
CA PRO A 66 -5.94 -4.67 4.20
C PRO A 66 -5.19 -5.99 4.39
N ASN A 67 -5.61 -6.84 5.33
CA ASN A 67 -5.06 -8.18 5.40
C ASN A 67 -5.40 -8.96 4.12
N GLY A 68 -4.45 -9.78 3.66
CA GLY A 68 -4.58 -10.43 2.37
C GLY A 68 -3.32 -11.18 1.98
N TYR A 69 -3.21 -11.46 0.70
CA TYR A 69 -2.10 -12.19 0.10
C TYR A 69 -1.85 -11.70 -1.33
N SER A 70 -0.70 -12.02 -1.86
CA SER A 70 -0.37 -11.74 -3.25
C SER A 70 -0.63 -12.97 -4.11
N VAL A 71 -1.13 -12.74 -5.31
CA VAL A 71 -1.34 -13.76 -6.34
C VAL A 71 -0.38 -13.48 -7.48
N MET A 72 0.38 -14.48 -7.90
CA MET A 72 1.31 -14.39 -9.01
C MET A 72 0.98 -15.47 -10.04
N THR A 73 0.89 -15.08 -11.31
CA THR A 73 0.75 -16.00 -12.42
C THR A 73 2.10 -16.21 -13.07
N VAL A 74 2.53 -17.47 -13.16
CA VAL A 74 3.81 -17.84 -13.77
C VAL A 74 3.55 -18.60 -15.06
N SER A 75 4.21 -18.18 -16.14
CA SER A 75 4.19 -18.85 -17.43
C SER A 75 5.62 -19.15 -17.88
N GLY A 76 5.98 -20.44 -17.94
CA GLY A 76 7.37 -20.83 -18.15
C GLY A 76 8.27 -20.34 -17.00
N THR A 77 9.18 -19.43 -17.29
CA THR A 77 10.12 -18.81 -16.34
C THR A 77 9.77 -17.35 -16.02
N GLU A 78 8.61 -16.86 -16.44
CA GLU A 78 8.23 -15.46 -16.30
C GLU A 78 7.00 -15.30 -15.39
N ILE A 79 6.99 -14.25 -14.56
CA ILE A 79 5.78 -13.78 -13.89
C ILE A 79 5.04 -12.88 -14.88
N THR A 80 3.87 -13.34 -15.31
CA THR A 80 3.04 -12.65 -16.31
C THR A 80 1.92 -11.80 -15.70
N ASP A 81 1.65 -11.96 -14.41
CA ASP A 81 0.70 -11.16 -13.64
C ASP A 81 1.03 -11.27 -12.16
N ALA A 82 0.88 -10.17 -11.43
CA ALA A 82 0.98 -10.17 -9.97
C ALA A 82 0.10 -9.07 -9.37
N TYR A 83 -0.72 -9.43 -8.38
CA TYR A 83 -1.59 -8.47 -7.71
C TYR A 83 -1.80 -8.82 -6.23
N PHE A 84 -2.18 -7.83 -5.46
CA PHE A 84 -2.64 -8.01 -4.09
C PHE A 84 -4.12 -8.45 -4.09
N LYS A 85 -4.45 -9.40 -3.22
CA LYS A 85 -5.83 -9.85 -2.97
C LYS A 85 -6.18 -9.66 -1.50
N GLY A 86 -6.92 -8.59 -1.21
CA GLY A 86 -7.48 -8.35 0.12
C GLY A 86 -8.55 -9.38 0.49
N THR A 87 -8.50 -9.87 1.73
CA THR A 87 -9.52 -10.77 2.28
C THR A 87 -10.86 -10.02 2.36
N GLY A 88 -11.92 -10.60 1.78
CA GLY A 88 -13.23 -9.95 1.70
C GLY A 88 -13.39 -8.89 0.61
N HIS A 89 -12.32 -8.54 -0.11
CA HIS A 89 -12.35 -7.54 -1.18
C HIS A 89 -12.27 -8.19 -2.57
N SER A 90 -12.77 -7.48 -3.59
CA SER A 90 -12.55 -7.85 -4.99
C SER A 90 -11.07 -7.66 -5.38
N ARG A 91 -10.65 -8.27 -6.51
CA ARG A 91 -9.34 -8.01 -7.10
C ARG A 91 -9.13 -6.52 -7.41
N ASP A 92 -10.19 -5.79 -7.74
CA ASP A 92 -10.11 -4.40 -8.19
C ASP A 92 -9.85 -3.41 -7.05
N TYR A 93 -9.97 -3.86 -5.79
CA TYR A 93 -9.66 -3.02 -4.63
C TYR A 93 -8.15 -3.01 -4.38
N GLN A 94 -7.44 -2.15 -5.10
CA GLN A 94 -5.98 -2.03 -5.06
C GLN A 94 -5.49 -0.71 -4.45
N LEU A 95 -6.39 0.23 -4.15
CA LEU A 95 -5.98 1.52 -3.61
C LEU A 95 -7.06 2.15 -2.73
N ARG A 96 -6.60 3.00 -1.80
CA ARG A 96 -7.43 3.83 -0.92
C ARG A 96 -7.02 5.29 -1.05
N LEU A 97 -8.01 6.20 -1.07
CA LEU A 97 -7.77 7.63 -1.23
C LEU A 97 -8.06 8.40 0.05
N TYR A 98 -7.28 9.47 0.28
CA TYR A 98 -7.45 10.41 1.39
C TYR A 98 -7.36 11.85 0.91
N ARG A 99 -7.87 12.81 1.71
CA ARG A 99 -7.57 14.23 1.56
C ARG A 99 -6.40 14.64 2.46
N GLY A 100 -5.62 15.62 2.01
CA GLY A 100 -4.42 16.10 2.71
C GLY A 100 -4.72 16.81 4.03
N ASP A 101 -5.92 17.35 4.20
CA ASP A 101 -6.40 18.04 5.40
C ASP A 101 -7.20 17.14 6.36
N ASP A 102 -7.49 15.88 6.00
CA ASP A 102 -8.21 14.97 6.87
C ASP A 102 -7.46 14.73 8.20
N ILE A 103 -8.21 14.61 9.28
CA ILE A 103 -7.71 14.28 10.61
C ILE A 103 -8.18 12.87 10.97
N PHE A 104 -7.24 11.96 11.15
CA PHE A 104 -7.51 10.56 11.45
C PHE A 104 -7.29 10.24 12.92
N GLY A 105 -8.13 9.38 13.49
CA GLY A 105 -8.03 8.92 14.87
C GLY A 105 -9.22 9.31 15.74
N SER A 106 -8.95 9.71 16.96
CA SER A 106 -9.95 10.13 17.95
C SER A 106 -9.39 11.25 18.83
N GLU A 107 -10.18 11.74 19.79
CA GLU A 107 -9.73 12.73 20.80
C GLU A 107 -8.49 12.26 21.57
N ARG A 108 -8.33 10.94 21.74
CA ARG A 108 -7.17 10.35 22.44
C ARG A 108 -5.86 10.53 21.67
N ALA A 109 -5.89 10.34 20.34
CA ALA A 109 -4.76 10.53 19.45
C ALA A 109 -5.26 10.72 18.02
N SER A 110 -4.84 11.79 17.39
CA SER A 110 -5.20 12.11 16.02
C SER A 110 -3.96 12.48 15.21
N TYR A 111 -4.05 12.30 13.90
CA TYR A 111 -2.98 12.54 12.94
C TYR A 111 -3.54 13.19 11.69
N THR A 112 -2.76 14.08 11.11
CA THR A 112 -3.05 14.73 9.82
C THR A 112 -1.77 14.81 9.01
N TYR A 113 -1.90 14.75 7.68
CA TYR A 113 -0.77 15.00 6.79
C TYR A 113 -0.37 16.48 6.80
N GLY A 114 -1.25 17.37 7.28
CA GLY A 114 -0.98 18.82 7.33
C GLY A 114 -0.89 19.47 5.96
N MET A 115 -1.47 18.83 4.94
CA MET A 115 -1.55 19.34 3.58
C MET A 115 -2.91 20.05 3.36
N GLY A 116 -3.05 20.80 2.28
CA GLY A 116 -4.31 21.46 1.96
C GLY A 116 -5.42 20.49 1.52
N SER A 117 -6.68 20.98 1.55
CA SER A 117 -7.83 20.26 1.00
C SER A 117 -7.73 20.04 -0.51
N ASP A 118 -6.84 20.77 -1.18
CA ASP A 118 -6.49 20.62 -2.59
C ASP A 118 -5.47 19.49 -2.85
N VAL A 119 -5.08 18.73 -1.83
CA VAL A 119 -4.19 17.56 -1.99
C VAL A 119 -4.98 16.28 -1.85
N ILE A 120 -4.80 15.37 -2.82
CA ILE A 120 -5.27 14.00 -2.79
C ILE A 120 -4.09 13.05 -2.53
N LEU A 121 -4.29 12.08 -1.65
CA LEU A 121 -3.34 11.01 -1.40
C LEU A 121 -3.92 9.68 -1.85
N ALA A 122 -3.05 8.77 -2.31
CA ALA A 122 -3.40 7.40 -2.65
C ALA A 122 -2.43 6.42 -2.01
N ASN A 123 -2.96 5.50 -1.19
CA ASN A 123 -2.26 4.30 -0.77
C ASN A 123 -2.54 3.21 -1.81
N VAL A 124 -1.57 2.88 -2.65
CA VAL A 124 -1.67 1.88 -3.72
C VAL A 124 -0.99 0.60 -3.27
N PHE A 125 -1.78 -0.36 -2.80
CA PHE A 125 -1.37 -1.46 -1.91
C PHE A 125 -0.19 -2.30 -2.39
N PHE A 126 0.00 -2.45 -3.68
CA PHE A 126 1.07 -3.29 -4.25
C PHE A 126 2.09 -2.49 -5.08
N ALA A 127 1.99 -1.15 -5.10
CA ALA A 127 2.94 -0.29 -5.80
C ALA A 127 4.25 -0.16 -5.01
N GLY A 128 5.28 -0.85 -5.46
CA GLY A 128 6.55 -0.97 -4.74
C GLY A 128 7.62 0.06 -5.07
N MET A 129 8.81 -0.24 -4.58
CA MET A 129 10.05 0.47 -4.90
C MET A 129 10.57 0.02 -6.28
N GLY A 130 11.06 0.98 -7.09
CA GLY A 130 11.56 0.69 -8.44
C GLY A 130 10.46 0.31 -9.44
N GLY A 131 9.20 0.46 -9.04
CA GLY A 131 8.05 -0.04 -9.79
C GLY A 131 7.72 0.81 -11.02
N LYS A 132 7.26 0.13 -12.05
CA LYS A 132 6.70 0.71 -13.28
C LYS A 132 5.21 1.03 -13.14
N TRP A 133 4.75 1.31 -11.91
CA TRP A 133 3.39 1.73 -11.67
C TRP A 133 3.19 3.16 -12.15
N LYS A 134 2.07 3.39 -12.83
CA LYS A 134 1.62 4.72 -13.24
C LYS A 134 0.38 5.09 -12.46
N ILE A 135 0.43 6.16 -11.68
CA ILE A 135 -0.68 6.60 -10.83
C ILE A 135 -1.18 7.95 -11.33
N GLU A 136 -2.30 7.94 -12.00
CA GLU A 136 -2.86 9.11 -12.69
C GLU A 136 -4.08 9.67 -11.96
N VAL A 137 -4.21 10.99 -11.95
CA VAL A 137 -5.35 11.74 -11.39
C VAL A 137 -6.18 12.32 -12.51
N PHE A 138 -7.47 12.09 -12.43
CA PHE A 138 -8.48 12.69 -13.32
C PHE A 138 -9.34 13.65 -12.50
N GLU A 139 -9.50 14.87 -12.99
CA GLU A 139 -10.39 15.88 -12.44
C GLU A 139 -11.54 16.10 -13.41
N ASN A 140 -12.78 15.85 -12.98
CA ASN A 140 -14.00 15.96 -13.82
C ASN A 140 -13.93 15.09 -15.10
N GLY A 141 -13.23 13.98 -15.07
CA GLY A 141 -13.08 13.05 -16.20
C GLY A 141 -11.90 13.34 -17.13
N GLU A 142 -11.17 14.45 -16.93
CA GLU A 142 -9.99 14.79 -17.72
C GLU A 142 -8.71 14.46 -16.97
N LEU A 143 -7.69 13.95 -17.68
CA LEU A 143 -6.39 13.69 -17.09
C LEU A 143 -5.73 14.98 -16.60
N SER A 144 -5.49 15.05 -15.30
CA SER A 144 -4.87 16.21 -14.66
C SER A 144 -3.36 16.07 -14.49
N GLY A 145 -2.88 14.89 -14.13
CA GLY A 145 -1.47 14.61 -13.98
C GLY A 145 -1.19 13.25 -13.33
N GLU A 146 0.07 13.04 -12.95
CA GLU A 146 0.54 11.83 -12.26
C GLU A 146 0.86 12.17 -10.80
N MET A 147 0.62 11.22 -9.89
CA MET A 147 0.92 11.36 -8.47
C MET A 147 2.42 11.15 -8.22
N GLU A 148 2.95 11.88 -7.25
CA GLU A 148 4.32 11.73 -6.78
C GLU A 148 4.37 10.84 -5.53
N LYS A 149 5.43 10.03 -5.45
CA LYS A 149 5.66 9.15 -4.30
C LYS A 149 6.04 9.98 -3.08
N MET A 150 5.47 9.65 -1.94
CA MET A 150 5.78 10.29 -0.66
C MET A 150 6.96 9.62 0.05
N ASP A 151 7.54 10.32 1.04
CA ASP A 151 8.52 9.74 1.95
C ASP A 151 7.87 8.58 2.74
N PRO A 152 8.41 7.36 2.66
CA PRO A 152 7.84 6.21 3.35
C PRO A 152 7.75 6.37 4.88
N SER A 153 8.63 7.18 5.48
CA SER A 153 8.66 7.40 6.94
C SER A 153 7.43 8.10 7.48
N ILE A 154 6.68 8.81 6.63
CA ILE A 154 5.41 9.46 6.99
C ILE A 154 4.38 8.38 7.37
N GLY A 155 4.36 7.26 6.65
CA GLY A 155 3.43 6.17 6.88
C GLY A 155 2.00 6.49 6.47
N ASP A 156 1.12 5.51 6.59
CA ASP A 156 -0.32 5.70 6.40
C ASP A 156 -0.96 6.24 7.69
N LEU A 157 -1.38 7.52 7.68
CA LEU A 157 -1.90 8.19 8.86
C LEU A 157 -3.34 7.78 9.19
N TRP A 158 -4.11 7.26 8.24
CA TRP A 158 -5.43 6.71 8.49
C TRP A 158 -5.34 5.48 9.40
N ILE A 159 -4.49 4.51 9.08
CA ILE A 159 -4.30 3.32 9.92
C ILE A 159 -3.61 3.67 11.23
N ARG A 160 -2.67 4.61 11.24
CA ARG A 160 -2.04 5.09 12.46
C ARG A 160 -3.06 5.71 13.41
N GLY A 161 -3.98 6.51 12.88
CA GLY A 161 -5.09 7.10 13.65
C GLY A 161 -6.01 6.04 14.24
N TYR A 162 -6.35 5.02 13.47
CA TYR A 162 -7.14 3.89 13.95
C TYR A 162 -6.41 3.12 15.06
N HIS A 163 -5.19 2.71 14.83
CA HIS A 163 -4.44 1.89 15.78
C HIS A 163 -4.18 2.62 17.11
N THR A 164 -3.78 3.88 17.06
CA THR A 164 -3.49 4.65 18.30
C THR A 164 -4.71 5.30 18.91
N GLY A 165 -5.54 5.93 18.09
CA GLY A 165 -6.69 6.70 18.55
C GLY A 165 -7.85 5.82 18.98
N VAL A 166 -8.16 4.78 18.19
CA VAL A 166 -9.32 3.91 18.39
C VAL A 166 -8.93 2.63 19.15
N LYS A 167 -7.93 1.90 18.68
CA LYS A 167 -7.50 0.61 19.27
C LYS A 167 -6.54 0.75 20.45
N SER A 168 -6.03 1.94 20.71
CA SER A 168 -5.12 2.19 21.84
C SER A 168 -3.78 1.44 21.76
N PHE A 169 -3.27 1.20 20.56
CA PHE A 169 -1.96 0.59 20.37
C PHE A 169 -0.84 1.56 20.78
N PRO A 170 0.31 1.06 21.22
CA PRO A 170 1.46 1.91 21.50
C PRO A 170 1.91 2.66 20.24
N LYS A 171 2.20 3.96 20.34
CA LYS A 171 2.59 4.81 19.22
C LYS A 171 3.77 4.27 18.40
N LYS A 172 4.73 3.63 19.08
CA LYS A 172 5.92 3.03 18.47
C LYS A 172 5.60 1.97 17.40
N SER A 173 4.49 1.26 17.58
CA SER A 173 4.15 0.08 16.78
C SER A 173 2.79 0.20 16.11
N ALA A 174 2.23 1.41 16.05
CA ALA A 174 0.89 1.61 15.52
C ALA A 174 0.84 1.71 13.98
N SER A 175 1.97 1.99 13.35
CA SER A 175 2.11 2.04 11.89
C SER A 175 3.51 1.59 11.48
N ALA A 176 3.65 1.21 10.22
CA ALA A 176 4.89 0.89 9.55
C ALA A 176 5.22 1.96 8.50
N PRO A 177 6.45 2.01 7.98
CA PRO A 177 6.74 2.76 6.76
C PRO A 177 5.80 2.34 5.62
N CYS A 178 5.33 3.31 4.84
CA CYS A 178 4.45 3.05 3.70
C CYS A 178 5.18 3.39 2.39
N HIS A 179 5.66 2.38 1.68
CA HIS A 179 6.44 2.54 0.44
C HIS A 179 5.58 2.73 -0.81
N HIS A 180 4.28 2.79 -0.65
CA HIS A 180 3.28 2.84 -1.71
C HIS A 180 2.22 3.93 -1.48
N LEU A 181 2.61 5.00 -0.78
CA LEU A 181 1.81 6.21 -0.59
C LEU A 181 2.25 7.28 -1.59
N PHE A 182 1.27 7.88 -2.26
CA PHE A 182 1.46 8.90 -3.29
C PHE A 182 0.61 10.12 -2.98
N SER A 183 1.00 11.29 -3.51
CA SER A 183 0.25 12.54 -3.37
C SER A 183 0.17 13.29 -4.68
N TYR A 184 -0.89 14.09 -4.83
CA TYR A 184 -1.08 14.99 -5.97
C TYR A 184 -1.81 16.26 -5.52
N LYS A 185 -1.36 17.42 -6.00
CA LYS A 185 -2.03 18.69 -5.78
C LYS A 185 -3.03 18.94 -6.90
N LEU A 186 -4.32 18.97 -6.57
CA LEU A 186 -5.41 19.21 -7.51
C LEU A 186 -5.32 20.62 -8.09
N LYS A 187 -5.65 20.76 -9.37
CA LYS A 187 -5.84 22.04 -10.03
C LYS A 187 -7.16 22.69 -9.63
N ASN A 188 -8.18 21.86 -9.37
CA ASN A 188 -9.47 22.28 -8.87
C ASN A 188 -9.84 21.44 -7.61
N PRO A 189 -9.81 22.03 -6.39
CA PRO A 189 -10.17 21.32 -5.15
C PRO A 189 -11.59 20.75 -5.13
N ASP A 190 -12.51 21.36 -5.89
CA ASP A 190 -13.93 20.97 -5.95
C ASP A 190 -14.21 19.94 -7.06
N ALA A 191 -13.21 19.53 -7.83
CA ALA A 191 -13.38 18.55 -8.89
C ALA A 191 -13.83 17.19 -8.36
N LYS A 192 -14.64 16.48 -9.16
CA LYS A 192 -14.79 15.03 -8.97
C LYS A 192 -13.47 14.35 -9.34
N VAL A 193 -12.83 13.74 -8.33
CA VAL A 193 -11.52 13.12 -8.49
C VAL A 193 -11.69 11.62 -8.72
N VAL A 194 -10.95 11.09 -9.71
CA VAL A 194 -10.74 9.66 -9.91
C VAL A 194 -9.24 9.42 -9.97
N VAL A 195 -8.73 8.45 -9.23
CA VAL A 195 -7.35 8.00 -9.33
C VAL A 195 -7.33 6.66 -10.06
N ARG A 196 -6.45 6.55 -11.06
CA ARG A 196 -6.20 5.33 -11.82
C ARG A 196 -4.77 4.87 -11.59
N ALA A 197 -4.61 3.66 -11.06
CA ALA A 197 -3.33 3.00 -10.92
C ALA A 197 -3.19 1.94 -12.02
N THR A 198 -2.10 1.98 -12.77
CA THR A 198 -1.74 0.97 -13.78
C THR A 198 -0.51 0.23 -13.30
N ASP A 199 -0.59 -1.09 -13.20
CA ASP A 199 0.50 -1.94 -12.75
C ASP A 199 1.52 -2.25 -13.88
N PRO A 200 2.67 -2.86 -13.57
CA PRO A 200 3.67 -3.23 -14.57
C PRO A 200 3.20 -4.23 -15.62
N PHE A 201 2.09 -4.93 -15.39
CA PHE A 201 1.49 -5.92 -16.29
C PHE A 201 0.41 -5.31 -17.19
N GLY A 202 0.09 -4.02 -16.99
CA GLY A 202 -0.92 -3.30 -17.78
C GLY A 202 -2.34 -3.37 -17.19
N ASN A 203 -2.55 -4.01 -16.04
CA ASN A 203 -3.85 -3.96 -15.38
C ASN A 203 -4.10 -2.58 -14.79
N THR A 204 -5.36 -2.12 -14.87
CA THR A 204 -5.77 -0.80 -14.37
C THR A 204 -6.81 -0.93 -13.27
N TYR A 205 -6.62 -0.14 -12.22
CA TYR A 205 -7.49 -0.08 -11.05
C TYR A 205 -7.89 1.36 -10.80
N THR A 206 -9.16 1.61 -10.53
CA THR A 206 -9.68 2.97 -10.32
C THR A 206 -10.36 3.11 -8.97
N GLN A 207 -10.23 4.30 -8.37
CA GLN A 207 -10.92 4.67 -7.14
C GLN A 207 -11.37 6.13 -7.21
N ASP A 208 -12.60 6.39 -6.78
CA ASP A 208 -13.16 7.75 -6.65
C ASP A 208 -13.71 8.03 -5.23
N ARG A 209 -13.78 7.00 -4.39
CA ARG A 209 -14.20 7.14 -3.00
C ARG A 209 -13.05 7.64 -2.13
N ILE A 210 -13.24 8.80 -1.52
CA ILE A 210 -12.34 9.31 -0.48
C ILE A 210 -12.69 8.65 0.85
N THR A 211 -11.73 7.97 1.45
CA THR A 211 -11.83 7.42 2.81
C THR A 211 -11.65 8.53 3.83
N ARG A 212 -12.61 8.69 4.73
CA ARG A 212 -12.63 9.74 5.74
C ARG A 212 -12.23 9.21 7.13
N ALA A 213 -11.97 10.14 8.04
CA ALA A 213 -11.87 9.84 9.45
C ALA A 213 -13.14 9.12 9.92
N GLY A 214 -12.98 7.97 10.60
CA GLY A 214 -14.11 7.14 11.04
C GLY A 214 -14.52 6.03 10.06
N ASP A 215 -14.13 6.09 8.79
CA ASP A 215 -14.34 5.01 7.82
C ASP A 215 -13.34 3.85 8.05
N TYR A 216 -13.44 3.18 9.20
CA TYR A 216 -12.50 2.15 9.60
C TYR A 216 -12.96 0.71 9.29
N GLY A 217 -13.95 0.53 8.42
CA GLY A 217 -14.49 -0.78 8.06
C GLY A 217 -13.43 -1.80 7.65
N ASP A 218 -12.48 -1.40 6.80
CA ASP A 218 -11.35 -2.27 6.38
C ASP A 218 -10.50 -2.73 7.58
N ALA A 219 -10.25 -1.85 8.53
CA ALA A 219 -9.42 -2.14 9.69
C ALA A 219 -10.17 -2.91 10.79
N THR A 220 -11.51 -2.81 10.84
CA THR A 220 -12.38 -3.57 11.74
C THR A 220 -12.79 -4.92 11.19
N GLY A 221 -12.73 -5.11 9.87
CA GLY A 221 -13.24 -6.28 9.18
C GLY A 221 -14.77 -6.28 8.99
N GLU A 222 -15.42 -5.14 9.08
CA GLU A 222 -16.88 -5.02 8.89
C GLU A 222 -17.36 -5.46 7.50
N PHE A 223 -16.46 -5.48 6.51
CA PHE A 223 -16.76 -5.97 5.16
C PHE A 223 -16.63 -7.50 5.02
N LEU A 224 -16.09 -8.18 6.03
CA LEU A 224 -16.00 -9.64 6.07
C LEU A 224 -17.34 -10.22 6.56
N GLN A 225 -18.42 -9.96 5.84
CA GLN A 225 -19.67 -10.66 6.08
C GLN A 225 -19.54 -12.05 5.46
N PHE A 226 -19.24 -13.05 6.29
CA PHE A 226 -19.47 -14.43 5.90
C PHE A 226 -20.99 -14.64 5.84
N PRO A 227 -21.52 -15.28 4.77
CA PRO A 227 -22.92 -15.67 4.78
C PRO A 227 -23.16 -16.50 6.06
N ALA A 228 -24.19 -16.15 6.81
CA ALA A 228 -24.66 -17.00 7.89
C ALA A 228 -25.08 -18.33 7.26
N ASP A 229 -24.53 -19.45 7.74
CA ASP A 229 -24.91 -20.79 7.35
C ASP A 229 -26.41 -21.06 7.60
#